data_8e12e1fc834d78016b20078800da67e7
#
_entry.id   8e12e1fc834d78016b20078800da67e7
#
_cell.length_a   1.000
_cell.length_b   1.000
_cell.length_c   1.000
_cell.angle_alpha   90.00
_cell.angle_beta   90.00
_cell.angle_gamma   90.00
#
_symmetry.space_group_name_H-M   'P 1'
#
loop_
_entity.id
_entity.type
_entity.pdbx_description
1 polymer ?
#
loop_
_entity_poly.entity_id
_entity_poly.type
_entity_poly.pdbx_seq_one_letter_code
_entity_poly.pdbx_strand_id
1 'polypeptide(L)'
;MKTLIALPLVCLIPFTIIAQQTSATDGASIYKSYCAGCHGAQLQGNSAGALIKTDWIYGRGKGALIKNVKYGIEGTEMAAWNKVLNDEEINAVVDFVIEAQETPPSARRSIPEQINTEDYLLNIEQVVIEGITTPWAIEFVDEKKALISERGGNLQWMINGQLDKQAIKGLPPTYEEKTGGYMDIALDPDYSNHGWVYLAYSHTDGDLEDENAPAMTKIVRARIKDHQWAEEQTLFEVHDSLLVERGNRWGCRLMFDQEGLLYFTIGDMDQAMASQDLGKATGKVFRIKTDGSIPDDNPFADEEGALPAIFTIGNRNVQGIDQHPVTGEIWASEHGPMGGDELNILRKGNNYGWPVITYGIDYSGEIVSEKTHQEGMEQPITQWTPSIAVCPIEFNTSPLFPKWQNNLLVGALAYEELRRLVIEDEEVISQEMILKNLGRVRDIKTSPDGALYIVLNNPDMILRITPEKEL
;
A
#
# COMPACT_ATOMS: atom_id res chain seq x y z
N MET A 1 -81.64 -31.52 36.24
CA MET A 1 -80.44 -30.82 36.55
C MET A 1 -79.22 -31.66 36.04
N LYS A 2 -78.66 -31.29 34.91
CA LYS A 2 -77.47 -31.97 34.35
C LYS A 2 -76.27 -31.00 34.47
N THR A 3 -75.28 -31.40 35.30
CA THR A 3 -74.09 -30.64 35.58
C THR A 3 -73.08 -30.89 34.41
N LEU A 4 -72.74 -29.86 33.67
CA LEU A 4 -71.65 -29.94 32.71
C LEU A 4 -70.32 -29.68 33.43
N ILE A 5 -69.39 -30.63 33.30
CA ILE A 5 -68.03 -30.46 33.74
C ILE A 5 -67.23 -29.98 32.51
N ALA A 6 -66.65 -28.76 32.64
CA ALA A 6 -65.77 -28.19 31.64
C ALA A 6 -64.32 -28.67 31.90
N LEU A 7 -63.70 -29.33 30.92
CA LEU A 7 -62.27 -29.67 30.92
C LEU A 7 -61.48 -28.44 30.40
N PRO A 8 -60.36 -28.10 31.03
CA PRO A 8 -59.47 -27.06 30.48
C PRO A 8 -58.66 -27.58 29.31
N LEU A 9 -58.70 -26.83 28.22
CA LEU A 9 -57.89 -27.05 27.02
C LEU A 9 -56.44 -26.59 27.30
N VAL A 10 -55.50 -27.55 27.42
CA VAL A 10 -54.07 -27.21 27.56
C VAL A 10 -53.51 -26.92 26.17
N CYS A 11 -53.20 -25.65 25.92
CA CYS A 11 -52.58 -25.18 24.70
C CYS A 11 -51.07 -25.52 24.75
N LEU A 12 -50.66 -26.57 24.02
CA LEU A 12 -49.23 -26.89 23.81
C LEU A 12 -48.65 -25.92 22.76
N ILE A 13 -47.87 -24.97 23.24
CA ILE A 13 -47.04 -24.08 22.38
C ILE A 13 -45.82 -24.90 21.95
N PRO A 14 -45.59 -25.11 20.64
CA PRO A 14 -44.35 -25.73 20.20
C PRO A 14 -43.17 -24.76 20.45
N PHE A 15 -42.27 -25.12 21.33
CA PHE A 15 -40.96 -24.48 21.44
C PHE A 15 -40.17 -24.80 20.17
N THR A 16 -40.14 -23.87 19.23
CA THR A 16 -39.18 -23.87 18.11
C THR A 16 -37.80 -23.57 18.71
N ILE A 17 -36.94 -24.56 18.82
CA ILE A 17 -35.54 -24.40 19.09
C ILE A 17 -34.95 -23.73 17.82
N ILE A 18 -34.72 -22.42 17.87
CA ILE A 18 -33.90 -21.74 16.88
C ILE A 18 -32.46 -22.22 17.18
N ALA A 19 -32.00 -23.16 16.38
CA ALA A 19 -30.57 -23.49 16.33
C ALA A 19 -29.84 -22.20 15.89
N GLN A 20 -29.12 -21.57 16.80
CA GLN A 20 -28.13 -20.58 16.44
C GLN A 20 -27.16 -21.27 15.49
N GLN A 21 -27.21 -20.94 14.21
CA GLN A 21 -26.11 -21.18 13.29
C GLN A 21 -24.91 -20.40 13.83
N THR A 22 -24.00 -21.09 14.50
CA THR A 22 -22.63 -20.58 14.69
C THR A 22 -22.09 -20.37 13.29
N SER A 23 -21.85 -19.14 12.88
CA SER A 23 -21.12 -18.84 11.66
C SER A 23 -19.79 -19.60 11.76
N ALA A 24 -19.55 -20.53 10.85
CA ALA A 24 -18.28 -21.21 10.78
C ALA A 24 -17.18 -20.15 10.67
N THR A 25 -16.15 -20.27 11.50
CA THR A 25 -15.01 -19.34 11.49
C THR A 25 -14.37 -19.42 10.11
N ASP A 26 -14.40 -18.32 9.35
CA ASP A 26 -13.94 -18.28 7.96
C ASP A 26 -12.42 -18.17 7.89
N GLY A 27 -11.74 -19.29 7.64
CA GLY A 27 -10.29 -19.35 7.50
C GLY A 27 -9.72 -18.48 6.37
N ALA A 28 -10.47 -18.27 5.28
CA ALA A 28 -10.07 -17.41 4.18
C ALA A 28 -10.01 -15.93 4.60
N SER A 29 -11.01 -15.47 5.36
CA SER A 29 -11.03 -14.11 5.91
C SER A 29 -9.90 -13.88 6.93
N ILE A 30 -9.62 -14.86 7.78
CA ILE A 30 -8.49 -14.82 8.73
C ILE A 30 -7.17 -14.75 7.96
N TYR A 31 -6.98 -15.63 6.97
CA TYR A 31 -5.79 -15.61 6.13
C TYR A 31 -5.56 -14.26 5.48
N LYS A 32 -6.60 -13.71 4.88
CA LYS A 32 -6.55 -12.40 4.23
C LYS A 32 -6.14 -11.30 5.18
N SER A 33 -6.67 -11.31 6.40
CA SER A 33 -6.46 -10.24 7.40
C SER A 33 -5.07 -10.29 8.05
N TYR A 34 -4.52 -11.50 8.26
CA TYR A 34 -3.33 -11.66 9.11
C TYR A 34 -2.13 -12.31 8.41
N CYS A 35 -2.33 -13.05 7.32
CA CYS A 35 -1.29 -13.86 6.71
C CYS A 35 -0.90 -13.36 5.30
N ALA A 36 -1.88 -12.85 4.54
CA ALA A 36 -1.71 -12.48 3.14
C ALA A 36 -0.68 -11.37 2.91
N GLY A 37 -0.47 -10.49 3.88
CA GLY A 37 0.55 -9.45 3.82
C GLY A 37 1.95 -10.01 3.56
N CYS A 38 2.32 -11.08 4.25
CA CYS A 38 3.62 -11.74 4.11
C CYS A 38 3.62 -12.90 3.12
N HIS A 39 2.55 -13.72 3.10
CA HIS A 39 2.50 -14.96 2.29
C HIS A 39 1.80 -14.80 0.94
N GLY A 40 1.37 -13.57 0.60
CA GLY A 40 0.64 -13.28 -0.64
C GLY A 40 -0.85 -13.66 -0.55
N ALA A 41 -1.72 -12.90 -1.22
CA ALA A 41 -3.17 -13.09 -1.16
C ALA A 41 -3.65 -14.45 -1.70
N GLN A 42 -2.84 -15.09 -2.55
CA GLN A 42 -3.10 -16.42 -3.13
C GLN A 42 -2.08 -17.48 -2.64
N LEU A 43 -1.49 -17.28 -1.48
CA LEU A 43 -0.47 -18.16 -0.86
C LEU A 43 0.83 -18.30 -1.68
N GLN A 44 1.03 -17.47 -2.71
CA GLN A 44 2.16 -17.52 -3.65
C GLN A 44 3.48 -17.01 -3.06
N GLY A 45 3.45 -16.42 -1.87
CA GLY A 45 4.60 -15.74 -1.25
C GLY A 45 4.63 -14.25 -1.55
N ASN A 46 5.31 -13.49 -0.68
CA ASN A 46 5.61 -12.07 -0.82
C ASN A 46 6.91 -11.79 -0.03
N SER A 47 6.89 -11.08 1.09
CA SER A 47 8.03 -10.97 2.02
C SER A 47 8.34 -12.29 2.75
N ALA A 48 7.39 -13.22 2.82
CA ALA A 48 7.59 -14.58 3.31
C ALA A 48 7.36 -15.60 2.18
N GLY A 49 7.90 -16.79 2.36
CA GLY A 49 7.82 -17.87 1.36
C GLY A 49 6.39 -18.28 1.03
N ALA A 50 6.19 -18.72 -0.23
CA ALA A 50 4.92 -19.27 -0.70
C ALA A 50 4.42 -20.41 0.18
N LEU A 51 3.11 -20.44 0.43
CA LEU A 51 2.44 -21.55 1.15
C LEU A 51 1.82 -22.57 0.19
N ILE A 52 1.72 -22.26 -1.11
CA ILE A 52 1.35 -23.20 -2.17
C ILE A 52 2.63 -23.85 -2.71
N LYS A 53 3.23 -24.76 -1.95
CA LYS A 53 4.42 -25.48 -2.40
C LYS A 53 4.49 -26.85 -1.72
N THR A 54 5.24 -27.76 -2.36
CA THR A 54 5.44 -29.12 -1.86
C THR A 54 6.58 -29.23 -0.85
N ASP A 55 7.47 -28.22 -0.78
CA ASP A 55 8.68 -28.25 0.03
C ASP A 55 8.53 -27.42 1.31
N TRP A 56 8.01 -28.06 2.35
CA TRP A 56 7.87 -27.44 3.66
C TRP A 56 9.15 -27.61 4.48
N ILE A 57 9.83 -26.51 4.78
CA ILE A 57 11.10 -26.50 5.53
C ILE A 57 10.86 -26.75 7.03
N TYR A 58 9.75 -26.19 7.58
CA TYR A 58 9.48 -26.19 9.02
C TYR A 58 8.41 -27.21 9.45
N GLY A 59 8.33 -28.35 8.75
CA GLY A 59 7.43 -29.46 9.06
C GLY A 59 6.18 -29.51 8.19
N ARG A 60 5.66 -30.71 7.99
CA ARG A 60 4.49 -31.02 7.15
C ARG A 60 3.28 -31.41 7.97
N GLY A 61 2.11 -31.19 7.40
CA GLY A 61 0.83 -31.61 7.96
C GLY A 61 0.23 -30.62 8.95
N LYS A 62 -1.08 -30.79 9.18
CA LYS A 62 -1.91 -29.87 9.95
C LYS A 62 -1.33 -29.50 11.32
N GLY A 63 -0.85 -30.49 12.06
CA GLY A 63 -0.30 -30.25 13.41
C GLY A 63 0.96 -29.40 13.43
N ALA A 64 1.86 -29.55 12.44
CA ALA A 64 3.04 -28.71 12.30
C ALA A 64 2.67 -27.27 11.91
N LEU A 65 1.72 -27.09 10.98
CA LEU A 65 1.23 -25.78 10.58
C LEU A 65 0.54 -25.06 11.74
N ILE A 66 -0.33 -25.74 12.50
CA ILE A 66 -0.95 -25.19 13.70
C ILE A 66 0.11 -24.72 14.70
N LYS A 67 1.15 -25.53 14.94
CA LYS A 67 2.25 -25.17 15.83
C LYS A 67 2.97 -23.91 15.34
N ASN A 68 3.30 -23.85 14.05
CA ASN A 68 4.00 -22.72 13.45
C ASN A 68 3.18 -21.44 13.50
N VAL A 69 1.87 -21.50 13.22
CA VAL A 69 0.98 -20.34 13.36
C VAL A 69 0.85 -19.94 14.83
N LYS A 70 0.63 -20.91 15.73
CA LYS A 70 0.38 -20.65 17.14
C LYS A 70 1.56 -20.05 17.89
N TYR A 71 2.77 -20.53 17.60
CA TYR A 71 3.98 -20.21 18.39
C TYR A 71 5.06 -19.47 17.59
N GLY A 72 4.80 -19.20 16.30
CA GLY A 72 5.81 -18.67 15.39
C GLY A 72 6.88 -19.70 15.02
N ILE A 73 7.87 -19.23 14.27
CA ILE A 73 9.04 -20.05 13.87
C ILE A 73 10.29 -19.30 14.29
N GLU A 74 11.01 -19.85 15.25
CA GLU A 74 12.22 -19.28 15.82
C GLU A 74 13.28 -19.00 14.73
N GLY A 75 13.90 -17.84 14.75
CA GLY A 75 14.89 -17.40 13.75
C GLY A 75 14.28 -16.92 12.41
N THR A 76 12.96 -16.73 12.35
CA THR A 76 12.27 -16.18 11.16
C THR A 76 11.35 -15.03 11.54
N GLU A 77 10.80 -14.34 10.54
CA GLU A 77 9.77 -13.30 10.72
C GLU A 77 8.36 -13.86 10.99
N MET A 78 8.17 -15.17 11.03
CA MET A 78 6.87 -15.80 11.34
C MET A 78 6.56 -15.65 12.83
N ALA A 79 5.75 -14.66 13.16
CA ALA A 79 5.35 -14.35 14.52
C ALA A 79 4.42 -15.40 15.14
N ALA A 80 4.32 -15.41 16.48
CA ALA A 80 3.37 -16.23 17.22
C ALA A 80 1.98 -15.57 17.23
N TRP A 81 0.95 -16.27 16.77
CA TRP A 81 -0.41 -15.72 16.64
C TRP A 81 -1.37 -16.10 17.77
N ASN A 82 -0.93 -16.88 18.77
CA ASN A 82 -1.76 -17.36 19.88
C ASN A 82 -2.26 -16.26 20.83
N LYS A 83 -1.72 -15.04 20.73
CA LYS A 83 -2.22 -13.87 21.49
C LYS A 83 -3.32 -13.11 20.73
N VAL A 84 -3.46 -13.35 19.43
CA VAL A 84 -4.35 -12.62 18.51
C VAL A 84 -5.49 -13.50 18.03
N LEU A 85 -5.17 -14.77 17.70
CA LEU A 85 -6.11 -15.77 17.19
C LEU A 85 -6.31 -16.86 18.25
N ASN A 86 -7.55 -17.24 18.47
CA ASN A 86 -7.88 -18.41 19.30
C ASN A 86 -7.63 -19.73 18.55
N ASP A 87 -7.73 -20.85 19.26
CA ASP A 87 -7.42 -22.17 18.68
C ASP A 87 -8.38 -22.59 17.53
N GLU A 88 -9.62 -22.12 17.55
CA GLU A 88 -10.60 -22.36 16.48
C GLU A 88 -10.23 -21.58 15.21
N GLU A 89 -9.86 -20.31 15.36
CA GLU A 89 -9.41 -19.43 14.28
C GLU A 89 -8.08 -19.93 13.66
N ILE A 90 -7.13 -20.37 14.49
CA ILE A 90 -5.87 -20.97 14.03
C ILE A 90 -6.14 -22.25 13.23
N ASN A 91 -7.05 -23.11 13.70
CA ASN A 91 -7.43 -24.29 12.95
C ASN A 91 -8.09 -23.95 11.62
N ALA A 92 -9.00 -22.98 11.61
CA ALA A 92 -9.72 -22.55 10.39
C ALA A 92 -8.75 -22.01 9.33
N VAL A 93 -7.81 -21.15 9.70
CA VAL A 93 -6.83 -20.60 8.74
C VAL A 93 -5.85 -21.67 8.25
N VAL A 94 -5.45 -22.63 9.09
CA VAL A 94 -4.59 -23.75 8.66
C VAL A 94 -5.34 -24.70 7.73
N ASP A 95 -6.63 -24.98 7.98
CA ASP A 95 -7.47 -25.77 7.07
C ASP A 95 -7.60 -25.09 5.71
N PHE A 96 -7.82 -23.78 5.68
CA PHE A 96 -7.84 -23.00 4.44
C PHE A 96 -6.52 -23.13 3.65
N VAL A 97 -5.35 -23.02 4.34
CA VAL A 97 -4.04 -23.18 3.69
C VAL A 97 -3.85 -24.61 3.14
N ILE A 98 -4.29 -25.64 3.86
CA ILE A 98 -4.19 -27.04 3.40
C ILE A 98 -5.11 -27.28 2.20
N GLU A 99 -6.36 -26.83 2.26
CA GLU A 99 -7.32 -26.98 1.18
C GLU A 99 -6.86 -26.28 -0.10
N ALA A 100 -6.26 -25.08 0.05
CA ALA A 100 -5.69 -24.35 -1.07
C ALA A 100 -4.50 -25.06 -1.73
N GLN A 101 -3.77 -25.92 -1.01
CA GLN A 101 -2.68 -26.74 -1.58
C GLN A 101 -3.21 -27.92 -2.41
N GLU A 102 -4.35 -28.48 -2.01
CA GLU A 102 -5.00 -29.57 -2.74
C GLU A 102 -5.73 -29.09 -4.00
N THR A 103 -6.11 -27.83 -4.00
CA THR A 103 -6.75 -27.15 -5.13
C THR A 103 -5.66 -26.36 -5.85
N PRO A 104 -5.21 -26.75 -7.05
CA PRO A 104 -4.27 -25.94 -7.81
C PRO A 104 -4.85 -24.53 -7.92
N PRO A 105 -4.02 -23.47 -7.86
CA PRO A 105 -4.50 -22.11 -8.00
C PRO A 105 -5.32 -22.08 -9.28
N SER A 106 -6.64 -22.07 -9.10
CA SER A 106 -7.56 -22.02 -10.22
C SER A 106 -7.17 -20.84 -11.07
N ALA A 107 -7.27 -21.04 -12.35
CA ALA A 107 -7.05 -20.08 -13.40
C ALA A 107 -7.17 -18.64 -12.90
N ARG A 108 -6.18 -17.78 -13.26
CA ARG A 108 -6.14 -16.34 -13.03
C ARG A 108 -7.56 -15.84 -12.88
N ARG A 109 -7.89 -15.19 -11.74
CA ARG A 109 -9.23 -14.62 -11.54
C ARG A 109 -9.55 -13.84 -12.80
N SER A 110 -10.66 -14.16 -13.46
CA SER A 110 -11.04 -13.43 -14.66
C SER A 110 -11.31 -11.99 -14.28
N ILE A 111 -10.52 -11.08 -14.82
CA ILE A 111 -10.84 -9.65 -14.74
C ILE A 111 -12.17 -9.43 -15.47
N PRO A 112 -13.18 -8.87 -14.84
CA PRO A 112 -14.44 -8.57 -15.51
C PRO A 112 -14.19 -7.48 -16.57
N GLU A 113 -14.87 -7.58 -17.70
CA GLU A 113 -14.82 -6.55 -18.74
C GLU A 113 -15.56 -5.28 -18.31
N GLN A 114 -16.59 -5.43 -17.44
CA GLN A 114 -17.38 -4.32 -16.94
C GLN A 114 -17.71 -4.48 -15.45
N ILE A 115 -17.83 -3.35 -14.77
CA ILE A 115 -18.26 -3.27 -13.37
C ILE A 115 -19.29 -2.14 -13.21
N ASN A 116 -20.36 -2.42 -12.46
CA ASN A 116 -21.30 -1.39 -12.02
C ASN A 116 -20.78 -0.74 -10.73
N THR A 117 -20.81 0.57 -10.70
CA THR A 117 -20.64 1.42 -9.52
C THR A 117 -21.92 2.17 -9.22
N GLU A 118 -21.92 3.02 -8.20
CA GLU A 118 -23.08 3.88 -7.89
C GLU A 118 -23.41 4.84 -9.05
N ASP A 119 -22.38 5.36 -9.73
CA ASP A 119 -22.52 6.43 -10.73
C ASP A 119 -22.28 6.00 -12.17
N TYR A 120 -21.56 4.89 -12.40
CA TYR A 120 -21.11 4.48 -13.72
C TYR A 120 -21.17 2.96 -13.94
N LEU A 121 -21.47 2.56 -15.17
CA LEU A 121 -20.99 1.30 -15.71
C LEU A 121 -19.58 1.54 -16.24
N LEU A 122 -18.59 0.88 -15.67
CA LEU A 122 -17.17 0.99 -16.05
C LEU A 122 -16.77 -0.10 -17.02
N ASN A 123 -16.01 0.25 -18.06
CA ASN A 123 -15.25 -0.70 -18.86
C ASN A 123 -13.87 -0.89 -18.25
N ILE A 124 -13.40 -2.14 -18.21
CA ILE A 124 -12.08 -2.52 -17.73
C ILE A 124 -11.31 -3.22 -18.84
N GLU A 125 -10.22 -2.61 -19.24
CA GLU A 125 -9.30 -3.13 -20.24
C GLU A 125 -8.00 -3.60 -19.56
N GLN A 126 -7.55 -4.81 -19.89
CA GLN A 126 -6.23 -5.32 -19.48
C GLN A 126 -5.19 -4.84 -20.49
N VAL A 127 -4.44 -3.80 -20.16
CA VAL A 127 -3.47 -3.17 -21.08
C VAL A 127 -2.15 -3.91 -21.09
N VAL A 128 -1.59 -4.21 -19.91
CA VAL A 128 -0.35 -4.97 -19.76
C VAL A 128 -0.64 -6.17 -18.86
N ILE A 129 -0.39 -7.37 -19.37
CA ILE A 129 -0.66 -8.64 -18.68
C ILE A 129 0.57 -9.57 -18.63
N GLU A 130 1.66 -9.22 -19.32
CA GLU A 130 2.92 -9.97 -19.37
C GLU A 130 4.08 -9.03 -19.68
N GLY A 131 5.29 -9.49 -19.41
CA GLY A 131 6.51 -8.73 -19.68
C GLY A 131 6.81 -7.63 -18.66
N ILE A 132 6.10 -7.63 -17.53
CA ILE A 132 6.27 -6.73 -16.40
C ILE A 132 6.41 -7.54 -15.11
N THR A 133 7.29 -7.11 -14.21
CA THR A 133 7.57 -7.83 -12.96
C THR A 133 7.55 -6.89 -11.78
N THR A 134 6.63 -7.13 -10.86
CA THR A 134 6.42 -6.30 -9.66
C THR A 134 6.40 -4.80 -10.01
N PRO A 135 5.48 -4.35 -10.92
CA PRO A 135 5.38 -2.95 -11.25
C PRO A 135 5.05 -2.13 -10.01
N TRP A 136 5.66 -0.94 -9.90
CA TRP A 136 5.47 -0.08 -8.73
C TRP A 136 4.67 1.17 -9.05
N ALA A 137 5.06 1.92 -10.09
CA ALA A 137 4.42 3.17 -10.47
C ALA A 137 4.30 3.31 -11.99
N ILE A 138 3.35 4.12 -12.44
CA ILE A 138 3.18 4.52 -13.83
C ILE A 138 3.04 6.04 -13.93
N GLU A 139 3.81 6.67 -14.84
CA GLU A 139 3.75 8.11 -15.12
C GLU A 139 3.59 8.39 -16.62
N PHE A 140 2.61 9.24 -16.96
CA PHE A 140 2.28 9.55 -18.35
C PHE A 140 3.04 10.76 -18.87
N VAL A 141 3.77 10.57 -19.97
CA VAL A 141 4.36 11.69 -20.74
C VAL A 141 3.31 12.37 -21.62
N ASP A 142 2.45 11.57 -22.23
CA ASP A 142 1.33 11.98 -23.07
C ASP A 142 0.28 10.86 -23.14
N GLU A 143 -0.79 11.04 -23.90
CA GLU A 143 -1.87 10.04 -24.07
C GLU A 143 -1.40 8.66 -24.55
N LYS A 144 -0.21 8.56 -25.15
CA LYS A 144 0.30 7.35 -25.80
C LYS A 144 1.54 6.78 -25.14
N LYS A 145 2.19 7.56 -24.29
CA LYS A 145 3.50 7.18 -23.74
C LYS A 145 3.51 7.35 -22.23
N ALA A 146 3.84 6.26 -21.54
CA ALA A 146 4.03 6.24 -20.09
C ALA A 146 5.33 5.55 -19.72
N LEU A 147 5.89 5.91 -18.59
CA LEU A 147 7.02 5.24 -17.96
C LEU A 147 6.50 4.39 -16.79
N ILE A 148 7.03 3.19 -16.65
CA ILE A 148 6.68 2.26 -15.58
C ILE A 148 7.94 1.91 -14.82
N SER A 149 7.90 1.95 -13.49
CA SER A 149 8.96 1.43 -12.63
C SER A 149 8.62 0.01 -12.18
N GLU A 150 9.64 -0.83 -12.11
CA GLU A 150 9.58 -2.20 -11.59
C GLU A 150 10.53 -2.33 -10.41
N ARG A 151 10.08 -2.94 -9.31
CA ARG A 151 10.84 -3.02 -8.07
C ARG A 151 12.25 -3.57 -8.25
N GLY A 152 12.44 -4.55 -9.14
CA GLY A 152 13.72 -5.18 -9.43
C GLY A 152 14.76 -4.30 -10.14
N GLY A 153 14.56 -2.98 -10.20
CA GLY A 153 15.57 -2.05 -10.77
C GLY A 153 15.43 -1.83 -12.27
N ASN A 154 14.22 -1.91 -12.80
CA ASN A 154 13.95 -1.67 -14.20
C ASN A 154 12.98 -0.49 -14.39
N LEU A 155 13.17 0.24 -15.49
CA LEU A 155 12.21 1.20 -16.03
C LEU A 155 11.84 0.79 -17.45
N GLN A 156 10.54 0.80 -17.75
CA GLN A 156 10.05 0.44 -19.08
C GLN A 156 9.12 1.52 -19.65
N TRP A 157 9.26 1.78 -20.94
CA TRP A 157 8.26 2.56 -21.66
C TRP A 157 7.05 1.71 -22.03
N MET A 158 5.87 2.23 -21.81
CA MET A 158 4.62 1.77 -22.44
C MET A 158 4.26 2.75 -23.56
N ILE A 159 4.12 2.26 -24.78
CA ILE A 159 3.82 3.06 -25.97
C ILE A 159 2.55 2.51 -26.62
N ASN A 160 1.53 3.33 -26.76
CA ASN A 160 0.20 2.93 -27.26
C ASN A 160 -0.36 1.69 -26.53
N GLY A 161 -0.22 1.62 -25.22
CA GLY A 161 -0.72 0.51 -24.39
C GLY A 161 0.14 -0.78 -24.47
N GLN A 162 1.31 -0.74 -25.10
CA GLN A 162 2.21 -1.90 -25.20
C GLN A 162 3.58 -1.56 -24.62
N LEU A 163 4.18 -2.52 -23.91
CA LEU A 163 5.55 -2.38 -23.42
C LEU A 163 6.54 -2.26 -24.58
N ASP A 164 7.41 -1.28 -24.49
CA ASP A 164 8.52 -1.16 -25.45
C ASP A 164 9.53 -2.30 -25.20
N LYS A 165 9.94 -2.95 -26.27
CA LYS A 165 10.93 -4.04 -26.22
C LYS A 165 12.35 -3.55 -25.97
N GLN A 166 12.61 -2.27 -26.15
CA GLN A 166 13.91 -1.68 -25.95
C GLN A 166 14.09 -1.29 -24.49
N ALA A 167 14.98 -1.98 -23.78
CA ALA A 167 15.30 -1.68 -22.40
C ALA A 167 15.98 -0.31 -22.24
N ILE A 168 15.64 0.41 -21.17
CA ILE A 168 16.37 1.59 -20.73
C ILE A 168 17.65 1.13 -20.06
N LYS A 169 18.80 1.66 -20.49
CA LYS A 169 20.13 1.27 -20.00
C LYS A 169 20.73 2.36 -19.11
N GLY A 170 21.73 1.97 -18.29
CA GLY A 170 22.47 2.91 -17.45
C GLY A 170 21.70 3.32 -16.20
N LEU A 171 20.66 2.59 -15.84
CA LEU A 171 19.90 2.79 -14.61
C LEU A 171 20.77 2.55 -13.37
N PRO A 172 20.58 3.29 -12.27
CA PRO A 172 21.33 3.06 -11.03
C PRO A 172 21.02 1.67 -10.47
N PRO A 173 22.01 0.97 -9.91
CA PRO A 173 21.75 -0.30 -9.23
C PRO A 173 20.92 -0.04 -7.98
N THR A 174 20.02 -0.97 -7.66
CA THR A 174 19.16 -0.86 -6.48
C THR A 174 19.39 -2.01 -5.50
N TYR A 175 19.23 -1.72 -4.22
CA TYR A 175 19.28 -2.71 -3.15
C TYR A 175 17.90 -3.34 -2.96
N GLU A 176 17.67 -4.49 -3.62
CA GLU A 176 16.39 -5.20 -3.59
C GLU A 176 16.31 -6.15 -2.40
N GLU A 177 16.23 -5.61 -1.17
CA GLU A 177 16.05 -6.39 0.04
C GLU A 177 14.68 -6.14 0.66
N LYS A 178 13.97 -7.20 1.07
CA LYS A 178 12.61 -7.18 1.62
C LYS A 178 11.62 -6.43 0.74
N THR A 179 11.27 -5.20 1.09
CA THR A 179 10.37 -4.33 0.32
C THR A 179 11.11 -3.19 -0.41
N GLY A 180 12.44 -3.20 -0.38
CA GLY A 180 13.30 -2.28 -1.14
C GLY A 180 13.32 -2.59 -2.63
N GLY A 181 13.98 -1.74 -3.39
CA GLY A 181 14.06 -1.79 -4.85
C GLY A 181 13.76 -0.44 -5.47
N TYR A 182 13.44 -0.39 -6.77
CA TYR A 182 12.84 0.79 -7.35
C TYR A 182 11.42 0.96 -6.81
N MET A 183 11.14 2.18 -6.43
CA MET A 183 9.86 2.57 -5.89
C MET A 183 9.17 3.53 -6.86
N ASP A 184 8.87 4.72 -6.44
CA ASP A 184 8.10 5.66 -7.23
C ASP A 184 8.92 6.41 -8.28
N ILE A 185 8.25 6.86 -9.30
CA ILE A 185 8.75 7.78 -10.31
C ILE A 185 7.82 8.99 -10.40
N ALA A 186 8.38 10.13 -10.77
CA ALA A 186 7.60 11.31 -11.11
C ALA A 186 8.23 12.01 -12.32
N LEU A 187 7.43 12.68 -13.13
CA LEU A 187 7.92 13.54 -14.19
C LEU A 187 8.04 14.98 -13.68
N ASP A 188 9.03 15.72 -14.18
CA ASP A 188 9.15 17.14 -13.91
C ASP A 188 7.84 17.87 -14.29
N PRO A 189 7.33 18.81 -13.48
CA PRO A 189 6.14 19.57 -13.83
C PRO A 189 6.21 20.25 -15.22
N ASP A 190 7.43 20.55 -15.68
CA ASP A 190 7.72 21.05 -17.03
C ASP A 190 8.53 20.04 -17.84
N TYR A 191 8.10 18.77 -17.80
CA TYR A 191 8.79 17.66 -18.47
C TYR A 191 9.01 17.91 -19.96
N SER A 192 8.07 18.56 -20.63
CA SER A 192 8.15 18.87 -22.07
C SER A 192 9.39 19.70 -22.43
N ASN A 193 9.83 20.59 -21.55
CA ASN A 193 11.02 21.43 -21.73
C ASN A 193 12.26 20.84 -21.06
N HIS A 194 12.12 20.25 -19.90
CA HIS A 194 13.25 19.78 -19.09
C HIS A 194 13.62 18.32 -19.34
N GLY A 195 12.63 17.44 -19.58
CA GLY A 195 12.82 16.01 -19.78
C GLY A 195 13.32 15.27 -18.53
N TRP A 196 13.18 15.85 -17.33
CA TRP A 196 13.60 15.21 -16.09
C TRP A 196 12.60 14.16 -15.63
N VAL A 197 13.12 13.00 -15.29
CA VAL A 197 12.44 11.90 -14.59
C VAL A 197 13.06 11.79 -13.21
N TYR A 198 12.22 11.76 -12.19
CA TYR A 198 12.61 11.57 -10.79
C TYR A 198 12.38 10.11 -10.42
N LEU A 199 13.30 9.54 -9.66
CA LEU A 199 13.26 8.14 -9.23
C LEU A 199 13.61 8.06 -7.75
N ALA A 200 12.75 7.37 -6.99
CA ALA A 200 13.02 6.94 -5.63
C ALA A 200 13.41 5.45 -5.61
N TYR A 201 14.50 5.11 -4.96
CA TYR A 201 14.95 3.73 -4.86
C TYR A 201 15.74 3.48 -3.57
N SER A 202 15.82 2.23 -3.15
CA SER A 202 16.70 1.80 -2.06
C SER A 202 18.14 1.72 -2.53
N HIS A 203 19.04 2.36 -1.82
CA HIS A 203 20.43 2.49 -2.14
C HIS A 203 21.32 2.04 -1.01
N THR A 204 22.43 1.40 -1.34
CA THR A 204 23.55 1.07 -0.46
C THR A 204 24.86 1.31 -1.19
N ASP A 205 25.89 1.76 -0.49
CA ASP A 205 27.27 1.76 -0.97
C ASP A 205 27.99 0.42 -0.69
N GLY A 206 27.31 -0.50 0.01
CA GLY A 206 27.80 -1.84 0.32
C GLY A 206 27.59 -2.85 -0.81
N ASP A 207 27.72 -4.11 -0.45
CA ASP A 207 27.42 -5.20 -1.38
C ASP A 207 25.89 -5.35 -1.54
N LEU A 208 25.41 -5.31 -2.76
CA LEU A 208 23.98 -5.46 -3.08
C LEU A 208 23.41 -6.85 -2.75
N GLU A 209 24.28 -7.86 -2.61
CA GLU A 209 23.90 -9.23 -2.25
C GLU A 209 23.96 -9.47 -0.72
N ASP A 210 24.47 -8.51 0.06
CA ASP A 210 24.50 -8.59 1.52
C ASP A 210 23.17 -8.10 2.11
N GLU A 211 22.32 -9.01 2.59
CA GLU A 211 21.04 -8.69 3.24
C GLU A 211 21.16 -7.76 4.48
N ASN A 212 22.37 -7.55 4.97
CA ASN A 212 22.66 -6.67 6.12
C ASN A 212 23.32 -5.36 5.70
N ALA A 213 23.51 -5.11 4.40
CA ALA A 213 24.13 -3.88 3.96
C ALA A 213 23.36 -2.66 4.49
N PRO A 214 24.04 -1.68 5.09
CA PRO A 214 23.41 -0.43 5.50
C PRO A 214 22.86 0.30 4.28
N ALA A 215 21.58 0.66 4.29
CA ALA A 215 20.93 1.23 3.14
C ALA A 215 19.89 2.30 3.51
N MET A 216 19.49 3.12 2.56
CA MET A 216 18.45 4.13 2.71
C MET A 216 17.78 4.45 1.37
N THR A 217 16.62 5.05 1.41
CA THR A 217 15.96 5.63 0.24
C THR A 217 16.77 6.80 -0.29
N LYS A 218 17.05 6.77 -1.59
CA LYS A 218 17.74 7.82 -2.34
C LYS A 218 16.82 8.37 -3.42
N ILE A 219 16.87 9.68 -3.64
CA ILE A 219 16.12 10.36 -4.69
C ILE A 219 17.10 10.93 -5.70
N VAL A 220 16.90 10.58 -6.96
CA VAL A 220 17.67 11.10 -8.08
C VAL A 220 16.74 11.63 -9.15
N ARG A 221 17.26 12.49 -10.04
CA ARG A 221 16.62 12.78 -11.32
C ARG A 221 17.59 12.56 -12.46
N ALA A 222 17.08 12.17 -13.62
CA ALA A 222 17.85 12.05 -14.83
C ALA A 222 16.98 12.27 -16.06
N ARG A 223 17.60 12.25 -17.25
CA ARG A 223 16.91 12.28 -18.53
C ARG A 223 16.99 10.90 -19.19
N ILE A 224 15.92 10.50 -19.84
CA ILE A 224 15.94 9.30 -20.67
C ILE A 224 16.09 9.73 -22.13
N LYS A 225 17.30 9.59 -22.68
CA LYS A 225 17.64 9.95 -24.07
C LYS A 225 17.99 8.68 -24.83
N ASP A 226 17.28 8.39 -25.93
CA ASP A 226 17.53 7.20 -26.74
C ASP A 226 17.66 5.90 -25.93
N HIS A 227 16.76 5.69 -24.99
CA HIS A 227 16.75 4.58 -24.02
C HIS A 227 18.02 4.50 -23.14
N GLN A 228 18.64 5.65 -22.87
CA GLN A 228 19.73 5.77 -21.91
C GLN A 228 19.32 6.68 -20.76
N TRP A 229 19.48 6.21 -19.54
CA TRP A 229 19.44 7.01 -18.33
C TRP A 229 20.70 7.87 -18.30
N ALA A 230 20.56 9.16 -18.36
CA ALA A 230 21.66 10.08 -18.58
C ALA A 230 21.51 11.37 -17.74
N GLU A 231 22.63 12.02 -17.47
CA GLU A 231 22.70 13.29 -16.75
C GLU A 231 22.12 13.17 -15.32
N GLU A 232 22.32 12.02 -14.68
CA GLU A 232 21.84 11.77 -13.33
C GLU A 232 22.34 12.80 -12.32
N GLN A 233 21.43 13.24 -11.45
CA GLN A 233 21.68 14.17 -10.35
C GLN A 233 21.05 13.62 -9.09
N THR A 234 21.84 13.47 -8.02
CA THR A 234 21.31 13.16 -6.69
C THR A 234 20.64 14.39 -6.10
N LEU A 235 19.39 14.22 -5.66
CA LEU A 235 18.60 15.28 -5.04
C LEU A 235 18.49 15.11 -3.53
N PHE A 236 18.41 13.85 -3.06
CA PHE A 236 18.41 13.52 -1.65
C PHE A 236 19.16 12.23 -1.41
N GLU A 237 20.08 12.29 -0.48
CA GLU A 237 20.87 11.17 0.04
C GLU A 237 21.27 11.50 1.47
N VAL A 238 21.20 10.53 2.36
CA VAL A 238 21.62 10.75 3.74
C VAL A 238 23.11 10.45 3.91
N HIS A 239 23.72 11.02 4.95
CA HIS A 239 25.07 10.65 5.35
C HIS A 239 25.11 9.19 5.81
N ASP A 240 26.21 8.48 5.59
CA ASP A 240 26.41 7.04 5.90
C ASP A 240 26.03 6.66 7.34
N SER A 241 26.23 7.57 8.31
CA SER A 241 25.86 7.34 9.71
C SER A 241 24.35 7.24 9.96
N LEU A 242 23.52 7.54 8.95
CA LEU A 242 22.05 7.47 9.00
C LEU A 242 21.50 6.28 8.20
N LEU A 243 22.36 5.51 7.54
CA LEU A 243 21.96 4.29 6.86
C LEU A 243 21.46 3.25 7.87
N VAL A 244 20.52 2.41 7.45
CA VAL A 244 19.84 1.41 8.27
C VAL A 244 20.18 0.01 7.79
N GLU A 245 20.65 -0.84 8.69
CA GLU A 245 20.84 -2.27 8.43
C GLU A 245 19.49 -2.99 8.52
N ARG A 246 19.24 -3.95 7.62
CA ARG A 246 18.03 -4.80 7.62
C ARG A 246 16.71 -4.03 7.61
N GLY A 247 16.70 -2.83 7.05
CA GLY A 247 15.51 -2.01 6.99
C GLY A 247 14.40 -2.67 6.18
N ASN A 248 13.17 -2.45 6.63
CA ASN A 248 11.94 -2.79 5.92
C ASN A 248 11.02 -1.57 5.94
N ARG A 249 9.92 -1.56 5.17
CA ARG A 249 9.04 -0.39 5.08
C ARG A 249 9.77 0.86 4.58
N TRP A 250 10.24 0.78 3.34
CA TRP A 250 11.07 1.81 2.69
C TRP A 250 10.29 3.10 2.33
N GLY A 251 8.96 3.07 2.32
CA GLY A 251 8.13 4.03 1.61
C GLY A 251 8.04 3.57 0.15
N CYS A 252 8.26 4.31 -0.84
CA CYS A 252 8.38 5.75 -0.99
C CYS A 252 7.34 6.20 -2.02
N ARG A 253 6.84 7.44 -1.90
CA ARG A 253 6.04 8.10 -2.92
C ARG A 253 6.66 9.44 -3.27
N LEU A 254 6.52 9.83 -4.53
CA LEU A 254 6.94 11.11 -5.07
C LEU A 254 5.70 11.88 -5.54
N MET A 255 5.59 13.15 -5.19
CA MET A 255 4.49 14.00 -5.65
C MET A 255 4.98 15.44 -5.78
N PHE A 256 4.69 16.05 -6.92
CA PHE A 256 4.85 17.49 -7.08
C PHE A 256 3.57 18.22 -6.70
N ASP A 257 3.68 19.27 -5.87
CA ASP A 257 2.56 20.16 -5.63
C ASP A 257 2.38 21.16 -6.79
N GLN A 258 1.31 21.95 -6.71
CA GLN A 258 0.99 22.98 -7.71
C GLN A 258 2.03 24.10 -7.77
N GLU A 259 2.90 24.25 -6.77
CA GLU A 259 4.02 25.20 -6.74
C GLU A 259 5.30 24.61 -7.33
N GLY A 260 5.30 23.33 -7.70
CA GLY A 260 6.43 22.59 -8.26
C GLY A 260 7.44 22.14 -7.21
N LEU A 261 7.04 22.02 -5.95
CA LEU A 261 7.87 21.42 -4.90
C LEU A 261 7.68 19.91 -4.88
N LEU A 262 8.78 19.18 -4.73
CA LEU A 262 8.77 17.73 -4.65
C LEU A 262 8.62 17.26 -3.21
N TYR A 263 7.55 16.53 -2.95
CA TYR A 263 7.35 15.77 -1.73
C TYR A 263 7.76 14.32 -1.94
N PHE A 264 8.40 13.73 -0.93
CA PHE A 264 8.69 12.30 -0.93
C PHE A 264 8.64 11.73 0.48
N THR A 265 8.42 10.41 0.56
CA THR A 265 8.16 9.73 1.83
C THR A 265 9.22 8.68 2.09
N ILE A 266 9.64 8.52 3.35
CA ILE A 266 10.52 7.44 3.80
C ILE A 266 9.84 6.75 4.98
N GLY A 267 9.70 5.43 4.92
CA GLY A 267 9.14 4.63 6.00
C GLY A 267 10.05 4.57 7.23
N ASP A 268 9.54 4.02 8.32
CA ASP A 268 10.30 3.93 9.57
C ASP A 268 11.43 2.90 9.56
N MET A 269 11.50 2.05 8.53
CA MET A 269 12.55 1.05 8.30
C MET A 269 12.83 0.16 9.52
N ASP A 270 11.77 -0.25 10.24
CA ASP A 270 11.83 -0.98 11.52
C ASP A 270 12.46 -0.21 12.69
N GLN A 271 12.66 1.11 12.54
CA GLN A 271 13.18 2.01 13.57
C GLN A 271 12.10 2.94 14.11
N ALA A 272 11.05 2.38 14.69
CA ALA A 272 9.83 3.09 15.04
C ALA A 272 10.07 4.43 15.78
N MET A 273 10.91 4.45 16.83
CA MET A 273 11.18 5.67 17.60
C MET A 273 11.97 6.73 16.83
N ALA A 274 12.70 6.35 15.78
CA ALA A 274 13.39 7.30 14.92
C ALA A 274 12.42 8.20 14.13
N SER A 275 11.14 7.80 13.99
CA SER A 275 10.09 8.64 13.41
C SER A 275 9.87 9.94 14.18
N GLN A 276 10.22 9.99 15.48
CA GLN A 276 10.11 11.16 16.34
C GLN A 276 11.41 12.00 16.41
N ASP A 277 12.51 11.52 15.81
CA ASP A 277 13.82 12.18 15.87
C ASP A 277 14.07 12.99 14.60
N LEU A 278 14.22 14.30 14.70
CA LEU A 278 14.48 15.20 13.57
C LEU A 278 15.86 14.97 12.91
N GLY A 279 16.82 14.36 13.61
CA GLY A 279 18.12 13.99 13.10
C GLY A 279 18.14 12.67 12.29
N LYS A 280 17.00 12.01 12.14
CA LYS A 280 16.85 10.73 11.42
C LYS A 280 15.94 10.89 10.20
N ALA A 281 16.23 10.13 9.15
CA ALA A 281 15.44 10.18 7.91
C ALA A 281 14.22 9.26 7.91
N THR A 282 14.19 8.26 8.80
CA THR A 282 13.13 7.25 8.83
C THR A 282 11.83 7.78 9.42
N GLY A 283 10.68 7.35 8.87
CA GLY A 283 9.34 7.71 9.37
C GLY A 283 8.97 9.17 9.14
N LYS A 284 9.18 9.68 7.93
CA LYS A 284 9.03 11.11 7.61
C LYS A 284 8.48 11.36 6.22
N VAL A 285 7.88 12.52 6.04
CA VAL A 285 7.66 13.12 4.73
C VAL A 285 8.62 14.29 4.57
N PHE A 286 9.20 14.40 3.40
CA PHE A 286 10.19 15.40 3.03
C PHE A 286 9.66 16.31 1.93
N ARG A 287 10.24 17.52 1.82
CA ARG A 287 9.93 18.49 0.77
C ARG A 287 11.20 19.19 0.31
N ILE A 288 11.44 19.17 -1.01
CA ILE A 288 12.58 19.81 -1.66
C ILE A 288 12.14 20.53 -2.94
N LYS A 289 12.98 21.41 -3.47
CA LYS A 289 12.81 21.97 -4.81
C LYS A 289 13.22 20.94 -5.88
N THR A 290 12.87 21.21 -7.12
CA THR A 290 13.18 20.33 -8.27
C THR A 290 14.66 20.03 -8.43
N ASP A 291 15.55 20.91 -7.97
CA ASP A 291 17.02 20.77 -8.01
C ASP A 291 17.63 20.17 -6.75
N GLY A 292 16.81 19.74 -5.78
CA GLY A 292 17.22 19.19 -4.50
C GLY A 292 17.50 20.23 -3.41
N SER A 293 17.47 21.53 -3.72
CA SER A 293 17.62 22.57 -2.72
C SER A 293 16.45 22.64 -1.76
N ILE A 294 16.71 23.10 -0.54
CA ILE A 294 15.70 23.17 0.52
C ILE A 294 14.83 24.43 0.31
N PRO A 295 13.48 24.32 0.36
CA PRO A 295 12.61 25.49 0.42
C PRO A 295 12.87 26.31 1.69
N ASP A 296 12.93 27.65 1.55
CA ASP A 296 13.24 28.55 2.67
C ASP A 296 12.21 28.50 3.80
N ASP A 297 11.01 28.01 3.48
CA ASP A 297 9.90 27.88 4.41
C ASP A 297 9.73 26.45 4.97
N ASN A 298 10.70 25.53 4.78
CA ASN A 298 10.64 24.24 5.42
C ASN A 298 10.63 24.35 6.95
N PRO A 299 9.82 23.55 7.65
CA PRO A 299 9.55 23.79 9.09
C PRO A 299 10.77 23.62 9.99
N PHE A 300 11.74 22.82 9.58
CA PHE A 300 12.93 22.47 10.37
C PHE A 300 14.23 22.88 9.68
N ALA A 301 14.17 23.79 8.67
CA ALA A 301 15.33 24.17 7.88
C ALA A 301 16.45 24.82 8.73
N ASP A 302 16.07 25.59 9.76
CA ASP A 302 17.00 26.31 10.63
C ASP A 302 17.18 25.63 12.00
N GLU A 303 16.65 24.43 12.21
CA GLU A 303 16.73 23.72 13.48
C GLU A 303 18.03 22.93 13.58
N GLU A 304 18.82 23.20 14.62
CA GLU A 304 20.12 22.54 14.82
C GLU A 304 19.95 21.03 15.04
N GLY A 305 20.62 20.23 14.22
CA GLY A 305 20.59 18.77 14.28
C GLY A 305 19.41 18.14 13.52
N ALA A 306 18.49 18.92 12.99
CA ALA A 306 17.41 18.43 12.14
C ALA A 306 17.87 18.26 10.68
N LEU A 307 17.24 17.31 9.97
CA LEU A 307 17.37 17.24 8.52
C LEU A 307 16.48 18.32 7.88
N PRO A 308 17.06 19.29 7.14
CA PRO A 308 16.33 20.48 6.72
C PRO A 308 15.23 20.23 5.69
N ALA A 309 15.26 19.08 5.04
CA ALA A 309 14.23 18.67 4.06
C ALA A 309 12.94 18.12 4.71
N ILE A 310 12.92 17.87 6.02
CA ILE A 310 11.74 17.31 6.70
C ILE A 310 10.54 18.26 6.58
N PHE A 311 9.39 17.70 6.18
CA PHE A 311 8.11 18.39 6.15
C PHE A 311 7.19 17.96 7.29
N THR A 312 7.09 16.63 7.58
CA THR A 312 6.36 16.09 8.74
C THR A 312 7.16 14.97 9.42
N ILE A 313 6.82 14.67 10.67
CA ILE A 313 7.43 13.62 11.48
C ILE A 313 6.37 12.66 12.04
N GLY A 314 6.82 11.55 12.60
CA GLY A 314 5.91 10.62 13.27
C GLY A 314 5.08 9.78 12.31
N ASN A 315 5.52 9.61 11.09
CA ASN A 315 4.92 8.73 10.10
C ASN A 315 5.51 7.30 10.25
N ARG A 316 4.69 6.29 9.94
CA ARG A 316 5.18 4.90 9.95
C ARG A 316 5.65 4.43 8.58
N ASN A 317 4.77 4.45 7.58
CA ASN A 317 5.08 3.98 6.23
C ASN A 317 4.07 4.54 5.24
N VAL A 318 4.27 5.77 4.83
CA VAL A 318 3.41 6.47 3.87
C VAL A 318 3.58 5.82 2.50
N GLN A 319 2.48 5.32 1.92
CA GLN A 319 2.43 4.56 0.66
C GLN A 319 1.56 5.23 -0.40
N GLY A 320 0.91 6.32 -0.09
CA GLY A 320 0.18 7.18 -1.03
C GLY A 320 0.31 8.64 -0.61
N ILE A 321 0.46 9.54 -1.56
CA ILE A 321 0.48 10.98 -1.35
C ILE A 321 -0.11 11.67 -2.57
N ASP A 322 -1.01 12.63 -2.36
CA ASP A 322 -1.56 13.45 -3.43
C ASP A 322 -2.03 14.79 -2.90
N GLN A 323 -2.15 15.78 -3.79
CA GLN A 323 -2.63 17.11 -3.45
C GLN A 323 -4.10 17.28 -3.83
N HIS A 324 -4.92 17.72 -2.87
CA HIS A 324 -6.32 18.03 -3.17
C HIS A 324 -6.41 19.18 -4.20
N PRO A 325 -7.09 18.95 -5.35
CA PRO A 325 -7.00 19.85 -6.51
C PRO A 325 -7.59 21.25 -6.29
N VAL A 326 -8.47 21.41 -5.29
CA VAL A 326 -9.15 22.67 -5.00
C VAL A 326 -8.56 23.36 -3.78
N THR A 327 -8.34 22.64 -2.67
CA THR A 327 -7.85 23.25 -1.42
C THR A 327 -6.33 23.39 -1.41
N GLY A 328 -5.60 22.58 -2.20
CA GLY A 328 -4.15 22.54 -2.21
C GLY A 328 -3.54 21.77 -1.02
N GLU A 329 -4.35 21.17 -0.16
CA GLU A 329 -3.88 20.35 0.96
C GLU A 329 -3.23 19.07 0.49
N ILE A 330 -2.16 18.67 1.15
CA ILE A 330 -1.46 17.43 0.87
C ILE A 330 -2.10 16.31 1.69
N TRP A 331 -2.56 15.28 1.03
CA TRP A 331 -3.13 14.08 1.64
C TRP A 331 -2.18 12.91 1.54
N ALA A 332 -2.19 12.05 2.54
CA ALA A 332 -1.35 10.86 2.56
C ALA A 332 -2.07 9.67 3.17
N SER A 333 -1.80 8.50 2.62
CA SER A 333 -2.18 7.21 3.21
C SER A 333 -0.96 6.52 3.78
N GLU A 334 -1.08 5.92 4.95
CA GLU A 334 0.03 5.17 5.55
C GLU A 334 -0.40 3.85 6.18
N HIS A 335 0.52 2.89 6.12
CA HIS A 335 0.31 1.60 6.77
C HIS A 335 0.43 1.72 8.28
N GLY A 336 -0.60 1.29 9.00
CA GLY A 336 -0.48 0.90 10.39
C GLY A 336 0.27 -0.43 10.56
N PRO A 337 0.45 -0.90 11.79
CA PRO A 337 0.89 -2.28 12.03
C PRO A 337 -0.28 -3.26 11.76
N MET A 338 -0.62 -4.14 12.68
CA MET A 338 -1.83 -4.95 12.56
C MET A 338 -3.08 -4.11 12.92
N GLY A 339 -3.73 -3.49 11.94
CA GLY A 339 -4.75 -2.45 12.10
C GLY A 339 -4.17 -1.04 12.12
N GLY A 340 -5.05 -0.04 12.01
CA GLY A 340 -4.68 1.37 12.09
C GLY A 340 -3.92 1.88 10.87
N ASP A 341 -4.25 1.39 9.67
CA ASP A 341 -3.90 2.13 8.44
C ASP A 341 -4.63 3.47 8.47
N GLU A 342 -3.99 4.53 7.98
CA GLU A 342 -4.48 5.89 8.16
C GLU A 342 -4.57 6.66 6.84
N LEU A 343 -5.53 7.58 6.78
CA LEU A 343 -5.58 8.66 5.80
C LEU A 343 -5.43 9.99 6.54
N ASN A 344 -4.41 10.74 6.20
CA ASN A 344 -4.01 11.95 6.89
C ASN A 344 -3.97 13.16 5.94
N ILE A 345 -4.24 14.36 6.45
CA ILE A 345 -3.87 15.62 5.79
C ILE A 345 -2.53 16.05 6.37
N LEU A 346 -1.53 16.16 5.50
CA LEU A 346 -0.16 16.53 5.92
C LEU A 346 -0.04 18.04 6.07
N ARG A 347 0.21 18.49 7.28
CA ARG A 347 0.44 19.89 7.62
C ARG A 347 1.89 20.12 8.01
N LYS A 348 2.45 21.18 7.52
CA LYS A 348 3.84 21.59 7.71
C LYS A 348 4.27 21.59 9.18
N GLY A 349 5.28 20.81 9.52
CA GLY A 349 5.86 20.71 10.86
C GLY A 349 5.11 19.82 11.84
N ASN A 350 3.97 19.23 11.42
CA ASN A 350 3.15 18.44 12.32
C ASN A 350 3.68 17.02 12.53
N ASN A 351 3.30 16.45 13.68
CA ASN A 351 3.69 15.11 14.13
C ASN A 351 2.50 14.16 14.04
N TYR A 352 2.62 13.09 13.26
CA TYR A 352 1.57 12.08 13.03
C TYR A 352 1.61 10.91 14.02
N GLY A 353 2.46 11.03 15.03
CA GLY A 353 2.36 10.29 16.28
C GLY A 353 3.01 8.92 16.35
N TRP A 354 3.34 8.28 15.21
CA TRP A 354 4.00 6.98 15.25
C TRP A 354 5.37 7.05 15.96
N PRO A 355 5.70 6.08 16.87
CA PRO A 355 4.88 4.99 17.42
C PRO A 355 4.22 5.36 18.75
N VAL A 356 4.23 6.62 19.17
CA VAL A 356 3.71 7.10 20.47
C VAL A 356 2.20 6.93 20.56
N ILE A 357 1.50 7.15 19.45
CA ILE A 357 0.07 6.83 19.26
C ILE A 357 -0.09 5.92 18.05
N THR A 358 -1.05 5.00 18.09
CA THR A 358 -1.45 4.14 16.98
C THR A 358 -2.77 3.45 17.29
N TYR A 359 -3.53 3.10 16.23
CA TYR A 359 -4.75 2.29 16.32
C TYR A 359 -4.51 0.79 16.15
N GLY A 360 -3.27 0.40 15.82
CA GLY A 360 -2.89 -1.00 15.59
C GLY A 360 -2.03 -1.59 16.70
N ILE A 361 -1.80 -2.89 16.61
CA ILE A 361 -0.91 -3.65 17.48
C ILE A 361 0.24 -4.23 16.66
N ASP A 362 1.35 -4.57 17.31
CA ASP A 362 2.48 -5.21 16.63
C ASP A 362 2.09 -6.59 16.06
N TYR A 363 2.79 -7.03 15.02
CA TYR A 363 2.59 -8.36 14.42
C TYR A 363 2.90 -9.50 15.37
N SER A 364 3.67 -9.26 16.43
CA SER A 364 3.87 -10.20 17.56
C SER A 364 2.62 -10.33 18.44
N GLY A 365 1.64 -9.46 18.28
CA GLY A 365 0.48 -9.31 19.16
C GLY A 365 0.75 -8.44 20.39
N GLU A 366 1.94 -7.84 20.48
CA GLU A 366 2.26 -6.89 21.55
C GLU A 366 1.62 -5.51 21.28
N ILE A 367 1.30 -4.79 22.36
CA ILE A 367 0.78 -3.44 22.27
C ILE A 367 1.94 -2.51 21.94
N VAL A 368 1.89 -1.81 20.80
CA VAL A 368 2.86 -0.78 20.43
C VAL A 368 2.68 0.45 21.32
N SER A 369 1.44 0.89 21.46
CA SER A 369 1.05 1.99 22.35
C SER A 369 -0.36 1.75 22.90
N GLU A 370 -0.57 2.12 24.16
CA GLU A 370 -1.92 2.15 24.77
C GLU A 370 -2.70 3.41 24.36
N LYS A 371 -2.04 4.33 23.64
CA LYS A 371 -2.62 5.62 23.26
C LYS A 371 -3.00 5.61 21.79
N THR A 372 -4.18 6.08 21.48
CA THR A 372 -4.63 6.43 20.12
C THR A 372 -4.61 7.95 19.90
N HIS A 373 -4.42 8.74 20.95
CA HIS A 373 -4.40 10.20 20.92
C HIS A 373 -3.38 10.76 21.93
N GLN A 374 -2.70 11.83 21.54
CA GLN A 374 -1.85 12.63 22.43
C GLN A 374 -1.82 14.09 21.95
N GLU A 375 -1.81 15.05 22.88
CA GLU A 375 -1.67 16.48 22.56
C GLU A 375 -0.38 16.74 21.77
N GLY A 376 -0.47 17.52 20.70
CA GLY A 376 0.64 17.82 19.79
C GLY A 376 0.90 16.74 18.73
N MET A 377 0.01 15.75 18.62
CA MET A 377 0.04 14.72 17.57
C MET A 377 -1.27 14.71 16.81
N GLU A 378 -1.18 14.67 15.49
CA GLU A 378 -2.32 14.70 14.58
C GLU A 378 -3.13 13.41 14.65
N GLN A 379 -4.41 13.54 14.33
CA GLN A 379 -5.33 12.40 14.21
C GLN A 379 -5.68 12.20 12.75
N PRO A 380 -5.81 10.93 12.29
CA PRO A 380 -6.19 10.65 10.92
C PRO A 380 -7.63 11.10 10.61
N ILE A 381 -7.86 11.50 9.37
CA ILE A 381 -9.21 11.77 8.84
C ILE A 381 -10.07 10.51 8.86
N THR A 382 -9.46 9.38 8.55
CA THR A 382 -10.05 8.05 8.71
C THR A 382 -8.96 7.00 8.94
N GLN A 383 -9.35 5.89 9.56
CA GLN A 383 -8.45 4.76 9.78
C GLN A 383 -9.15 3.43 9.45
N TRP A 384 -8.36 2.41 9.11
CA TRP A 384 -8.86 1.07 8.84
C TRP A 384 -8.29 0.06 9.84
N THR A 385 -9.19 -0.58 10.57
CA THR A 385 -8.89 -1.72 11.45
C THR A 385 -9.92 -2.82 11.17
N PRO A 386 -9.51 -4.00 10.68
CA PRO A 386 -8.13 -4.42 10.39
C PRO A 386 -7.44 -3.59 9.29
N SER A 387 -6.10 -3.63 9.26
CA SER A 387 -5.30 -3.01 8.20
C SER A 387 -5.66 -3.61 6.83
N ILE A 388 -5.94 -2.74 5.86
CA ILE A 388 -6.17 -3.11 4.47
C ILE A 388 -4.88 -3.07 3.64
N ALA A 389 -3.77 -2.62 4.25
CA ALA A 389 -2.53 -2.19 3.62
C ALA A 389 -2.82 -1.13 2.55
N VAL A 390 -3.40 0.00 3.02
CA VAL A 390 -3.71 1.16 2.17
C VAL A 390 -2.45 1.59 1.41
N CYS A 391 -2.58 1.89 0.11
CA CYS A 391 -1.39 2.17 -0.69
C CYS A 391 -1.59 3.43 -1.53
N PRO A 392 -1.84 3.40 -2.85
CA PRO A 392 -1.92 4.62 -3.60
C PRO A 392 -3.18 5.41 -3.24
N ILE A 393 -3.05 6.70 -3.33
CA ILE A 393 -4.20 7.61 -3.37
C ILE A 393 -4.06 8.53 -4.57
N GLU A 394 -5.19 8.93 -5.17
CA GLU A 394 -5.26 9.92 -6.23
C GLU A 394 -6.60 10.64 -6.19
N PHE A 395 -6.59 11.97 -6.15
CA PHE A 395 -7.80 12.75 -6.34
C PHE A 395 -8.24 12.71 -7.79
N ASN A 396 -9.46 12.29 -8.04
CA ASN A 396 -9.97 12.24 -9.39
C ASN A 396 -10.21 13.66 -9.95
N THR A 397 -9.46 14.01 -10.97
CA THR A 397 -9.60 15.24 -11.74
C THR A 397 -10.02 14.97 -13.19
N SER A 398 -10.26 13.71 -13.53
CA SER A 398 -10.60 13.26 -14.87
C SER A 398 -11.92 13.86 -15.37
N PRO A 399 -11.94 14.43 -16.57
CA PRO A 399 -13.18 14.90 -17.20
C PRO A 399 -14.10 13.74 -17.63
N LEU A 400 -13.59 12.49 -17.70
CA LEU A 400 -14.40 11.32 -18.00
C LEU A 400 -15.29 10.89 -16.83
N PHE A 401 -14.96 11.29 -15.61
CA PHE A 401 -15.68 10.94 -14.40
C PHE A 401 -16.22 12.17 -13.65
N PRO A 402 -17.10 13.00 -14.26
CA PRO A 402 -17.55 14.26 -13.66
C PRO A 402 -18.29 14.08 -12.33
N LYS A 403 -19.01 12.94 -12.11
CA LYS A 403 -19.65 12.67 -10.81
C LYS A 403 -18.65 12.31 -9.71
N TRP A 404 -17.41 11.94 -10.06
CA TRP A 404 -16.33 11.63 -9.13
C TRP A 404 -15.34 12.79 -8.97
N GLN A 405 -15.65 13.96 -9.51
CA GLN A 405 -14.76 15.11 -9.43
C GLN A 405 -14.36 15.42 -7.99
N ASN A 406 -13.06 15.52 -7.71
CA ASN A 406 -12.45 15.74 -6.41
C ASN A 406 -12.70 14.62 -5.37
N ASN A 407 -13.25 13.47 -5.76
CA ASN A 407 -13.26 12.31 -4.88
C ASN A 407 -11.86 11.68 -4.82
N LEU A 408 -11.54 11.05 -3.70
CA LEU A 408 -10.27 10.37 -3.51
C LEU A 408 -10.40 8.90 -3.89
N LEU A 409 -9.59 8.46 -4.83
CA LEU A 409 -9.39 7.04 -5.13
C LEU A 409 -8.32 6.49 -4.18
N VAL A 410 -8.58 5.33 -3.59
CA VAL A 410 -7.72 4.70 -2.59
C VAL A 410 -7.53 3.23 -2.93
N GLY A 411 -6.30 2.83 -3.16
CA GLY A 411 -5.93 1.44 -3.38
C GLY A 411 -5.51 0.72 -2.10
N ALA A 412 -5.69 -0.59 -2.06
CA ALA A 412 -5.25 -1.44 -0.96
C ALA A 412 -4.51 -2.68 -1.46
N LEU A 413 -3.42 -3.02 -0.77
CA LEU A 413 -2.58 -4.16 -1.13
C LEU A 413 -3.10 -5.47 -0.56
N ALA A 414 -3.38 -5.54 0.75
CA ALA A 414 -3.78 -6.77 1.42
C ALA A 414 -5.22 -7.17 1.09
N TYR A 415 -6.10 -6.21 0.97
CA TYR A 415 -7.51 -6.44 0.65
C TYR A 415 -7.79 -6.46 -0.85
N GLU A 416 -6.77 -6.15 -1.70
CA GLU A 416 -6.91 -6.13 -3.17
C GLU A 416 -8.10 -5.28 -3.61
N GLU A 417 -8.17 -4.06 -3.12
CA GLU A 417 -9.34 -3.18 -3.27
C GLU A 417 -8.94 -1.86 -3.92
N LEU A 418 -9.85 -1.32 -4.74
CA LEU A 418 -9.90 0.07 -5.13
C LEU A 418 -11.20 0.64 -4.57
N ARG A 419 -11.11 1.72 -3.81
CA ARG A 419 -12.22 2.44 -3.21
C ARG A 419 -12.28 3.86 -3.73
N ARG A 420 -13.49 4.40 -3.81
CA ARG A 420 -13.74 5.83 -3.97
C ARG A 420 -14.22 6.39 -2.63
N LEU A 421 -13.60 7.43 -2.17
CA LEU A 421 -14.00 8.19 -0.99
C LEU A 421 -14.56 9.54 -1.42
N VAL A 422 -15.75 9.86 -0.96
CA VAL A 422 -16.33 11.21 -1.09
C VAL A 422 -15.84 12.03 0.08
N ILE A 423 -15.18 13.15 -0.22
CA ILE A 423 -14.59 14.06 0.76
C ILE A 423 -15.37 15.38 0.75
N GLU A 424 -15.82 15.84 1.91
CA GLU A 424 -16.42 17.16 2.13
C GLU A 424 -15.85 17.74 3.42
N ASP A 425 -15.39 18.99 3.41
CA ASP A 425 -14.87 19.71 4.57
C ASP A 425 -13.86 18.89 5.41
N GLU A 426 -12.89 18.26 4.75
CA GLU A 426 -11.86 17.37 5.33
C GLU A 426 -12.44 16.09 5.99
N GLU A 427 -13.68 15.72 5.74
CA GLU A 427 -14.30 14.50 6.26
C GLU A 427 -14.61 13.49 5.15
N VAL A 428 -14.47 12.21 5.45
CA VAL A 428 -14.91 11.12 4.56
C VAL A 428 -16.40 10.88 4.77
N ILE A 429 -17.23 11.35 3.83
CA ILE A 429 -18.71 11.25 3.90
C ILE A 429 -19.20 9.86 3.51
N SER A 430 -18.57 9.25 2.51
CA SER A 430 -18.90 7.89 2.08
C SER A 430 -17.71 7.19 1.45
N GLN A 431 -17.78 5.86 1.39
CA GLN A 431 -16.80 5.00 0.73
C GLN A 431 -17.52 3.98 -0.14
N GLU A 432 -17.16 3.94 -1.41
CA GLU A 432 -17.63 2.95 -2.38
C GLU A 432 -16.52 2.00 -2.79
N MET A 433 -16.83 0.70 -2.86
CA MET A 433 -15.92 -0.32 -3.36
C MET A 433 -16.04 -0.41 -4.89
N ILE A 434 -15.00 0.00 -5.62
CA ILE A 434 -14.95 -0.04 -7.09
C ILE A 434 -14.46 -1.41 -7.58
N LEU A 435 -13.27 -1.82 -7.13
CA LEU A 435 -12.66 -3.10 -7.47
C LEU A 435 -12.40 -3.90 -6.21
N LYS A 436 -12.50 -5.23 -6.31
CA LYS A 436 -12.16 -6.16 -5.23
C LYS A 436 -11.63 -7.49 -5.75
N ASN A 437 -10.60 -8.01 -5.06
CA ASN A 437 -10.02 -9.32 -5.33
C ASN A 437 -9.45 -9.49 -6.76
N LEU A 438 -8.95 -8.42 -7.38
CA LEU A 438 -8.32 -8.48 -8.71
C LEU A 438 -6.80 -8.48 -8.66
N GLY A 439 -6.22 -8.10 -7.55
CA GLY A 439 -4.80 -7.98 -7.30
C GLY A 439 -4.53 -6.84 -6.32
N ARG A 440 -3.30 -6.79 -5.82
CA ARG A 440 -2.82 -5.76 -4.89
C ARG A 440 -2.71 -4.43 -5.66
N VAL A 441 -3.52 -3.45 -5.33
CA VAL A 441 -3.50 -2.14 -5.99
C VAL A 441 -2.25 -1.39 -5.54
N ARG A 442 -1.25 -1.31 -6.43
CA ARG A 442 0.05 -0.71 -6.13
C ARG A 442 0.12 0.75 -6.54
N ASP A 443 -0.52 1.11 -7.66
CA ASP A 443 -0.57 2.48 -8.12
C ASP A 443 -1.88 2.80 -8.82
N ILE A 444 -2.26 4.07 -8.81
CA ILE A 444 -3.40 4.64 -9.51
C ILE A 444 -2.89 5.87 -10.23
N LYS A 445 -3.24 6.02 -11.52
CA LYS A 445 -2.86 7.21 -12.28
C LYS A 445 -3.92 7.57 -13.32
N THR A 446 -4.36 8.81 -13.31
CA THR A 446 -5.17 9.36 -14.38
C THR A 446 -4.28 9.70 -15.58
N SER A 447 -4.59 9.11 -16.74
CA SER A 447 -3.89 9.42 -17.99
C SER A 447 -4.39 10.74 -18.59
N PRO A 448 -3.63 11.37 -19.50
CA PRO A 448 -4.04 12.63 -20.13
C PRO A 448 -5.34 12.56 -20.94
N ASP A 449 -5.76 11.37 -21.39
CA ASP A 449 -7.07 11.16 -22.03
C ASP A 449 -8.20 10.98 -21.01
N GLY A 450 -7.90 11.04 -19.72
CA GLY A 450 -8.84 10.95 -18.59
C GLY A 450 -9.16 9.52 -18.12
N ALA A 451 -8.61 8.47 -18.72
CA ALA A 451 -8.79 7.11 -18.23
C ALA A 451 -7.99 6.88 -16.92
N LEU A 452 -8.52 6.05 -16.04
CA LEU A 452 -7.80 5.63 -14.84
C LEU A 452 -6.97 4.39 -15.16
N TYR A 453 -5.69 4.43 -14.81
CA TYR A 453 -4.79 3.29 -14.88
C TYR A 453 -4.51 2.75 -13.48
N ILE A 454 -4.67 1.44 -13.33
CA ILE A 454 -4.48 0.75 -12.07
C ILE A 454 -3.34 -0.25 -12.22
N VAL A 455 -2.26 -0.04 -11.49
CA VAL A 455 -1.13 -0.96 -11.43
C VAL A 455 -1.40 -2.00 -10.35
N LEU A 456 -1.36 -3.26 -10.73
CA LEU A 456 -1.61 -4.39 -9.85
C LEU A 456 -0.34 -5.23 -9.67
N ASN A 457 -0.19 -5.76 -8.44
CA ASN A 457 0.73 -6.86 -8.15
C ASN A 457 -0.06 -8.11 -7.76
N ASN A 458 0.45 -9.27 -8.13
CA ASN A 458 -0.17 -10.56 -7.81
C ASN A 458 -1.66 -10.66 -8.23
N PRO A 459 -1.97 -10.66 -9.54
CA PRO A 459 -1.05 -10.73 -10.67
C PRO A 459 -0.44 -9.38 -11.06
N ASP A 460 0.77 -9.41 -11.61
CA ASP A 460 1.43 -8.22 -12.16
C ASP A 460 0.75 -7.85 -13.47
N MET A 461 0.06 -6.71 -13.49
CA MET A 461 -0.65 -6.20 -14.66
C MET A 461 -1.02 -4.73 -14.52
N ILE A 462 -1.42 -4.14 -15.63
CA ILE A 462 -1.98 -2.78 -15.68
C ILE A 462 -3.37 -2.84 -16.30
N LEU A 463 -4.33 -2.28 -15.59
CA LEU A 463 -5.71 -2.10 -16.06
C LEU A 463 -5.92 -0.66 -16.49
N ARG A 464 -6.78 -0.46 -17.50
CA ARG A 464 -7.31 0.83 -17.92
C ARG A 464 -8.81 0.83 -17.70
N ILE A 465 -9.33 1.87 -17.04
CA ILE A 465 -10.74 1.99 -16.66
C ILE A 465 -11.32 3.25 -17.30
N THR A 466 -12.45 3.09 -17.96
CA THR A 466 -13.21 4.20 -18.54
C THR A 466 -14.70 4.03 -18.24
N PRO A 467 -15.48 5.11 -18.16
CA PRO A 467 -16.92 5.00 -18.04
C PRO A 467 -17.53 4.57 -19.39
N GLU A 468 -18.39 3.55 -19.39
CA GLU A 468 -19.21 3.19 -20.55
C GLU A 468 -20.42 4.12 -20.64
N LYS A 469 -21.08 4.36 -19.49
CA LYS A 469 -22.20 5.27 -19.34
C LYS A 469 -22.38 5.69 -17.88
N GLU A 470 -23.01 6.83 -17.69
CA GLU A 470 -23.56 7.23 -16.38
C GLU A 470 -24.78 6.40 -15.99
N LEU A 471 -24.95 6.11 -14.70
CA LEU A 471 -26.07 5.39 -14.11
C LEU A 471 -27.03 6.34 -13.39
#